data_1ac3ec82894ec81cfa69fa6ebbdb148d
#
_entry.id   1ac3ec82894ec81cfa69fa6ebbdb148d
#
_cell.length_a   1.000
_cell.length_b   1.000
_cell.length_c   1.000
_cell.angle_alpha   90.00
_cell.angle_beta   90.00
_cell.angle_gamma   90.00
#
_symmetry.space_group_name_H-M   'P 1'
#
loop_
_entity.id
_entity.type
_entity.pdbx_description
1 polymer ?
#
loop_
_entity_poly.entity_id
_entity_poly.type
_entity_poly.pdbx_seq_one_letter_code
_entity_poly.pdbx_strand_id
1 'polypeptide(L)'
;MQKKRTIGFMFKQINNVYEKEFNNRLRTLGITASQCAVLDYLFDCEKEEVTQRDIEKGLNLRNPTVTGLLKRLDEKGYILSVPSNTDKRCKNIYLTEKAYDIQRLSLIHI
;
A
#
# COMPACT_ATOMS: atom_id res chain seq x y z
N MET A 1 -14.78 18.86 33.77
CA MET A 1 -14.61 17.69 33.00
C MET A 1 -13.80 17.83 31.78
N GLN A 2 -13.35 19.01 31.52
CA GLN A 2 -12.42 19.22 30.42
C GLN A 2 -11.08 18.58 30.61
N LYS A 3 -10.78 18.24 31.85
CA LYS A 3 -9.59 17.48 32.17
C LYS A 3 -9.58 16.10 31.51
N LYS A 4 -10.73 15.62 31.03
CA LYS A 4 -10.78 14.33 30.36
C LYS A 4 -10.47 14.42 28.88
N ARG A 5 -10.28 15.61 28.36
CA ARG A 5 -9.66 15.76 27.05
C ARG A 5 -8.17 15.53 27.20
N THR A 6 -7.88 14.28 27.40
CA THR A 6 -6.55 13.80 27.66
C THR A 6 -5.76 13.79 26.37
N ILE A 7 -4.48 13.48 26.50
CA ILE A 7 -3.58 13.24 25.39
C ILE A 7 -4.18 12.27 24.38
N GLY A 8 -4.90 11.24 24.86
CA GLY A 8 -5.55 10.27 23.97
C GLY A 8 -6.59 10.90 23.05
N PHE A 9 -7.38 11.84 23.58
CA PHE A 9 -8.36 12.56 22.76
C PHE A 9 -7.66 13.40 21.69
N MET A 10 -6.59 14.08 22.06
CA MET A 10 -5.82 14.91 21.15
C MET A 10 -5.17 14.08 20.06
N PHE A 11 -4.60 12.93 20.39
CA PHE A 11 -4.04 12.02 19.40
C PHE A 11 -5.09 11.54 18.42
N LYS A 12 -6.28 11.26 18.91
CA LYS A 12 -7.37 10.82 18.06
C LYS A 12 -7.76 11.91 17.06
N GLN A 13 -7.82 13.16 17.50
CA GLN A 13 -8.10 14.27 16.60
C GLN A 13 -7.01 14.47 15.57
N ILE A 14 -5.75 14.38 15.97
CA ILE A 14 -4.62 14.49 15.06
C ILE A 14 -4.68 13.36 14.02
N ASN A 15 -4.93 12.14 14.46
CA ASN A 15 -5.04 11.00 13.56
C ASN A 15 -6.18 11.18 12.56
N ASN A 16 -7.31 11.72 12.98
CA ASN A 16 -8.44 11.97 12.10
C ASN A 16 -8.08 12.98 11.01
N VAL A 17 -7.36 14.03 11.36
CA VAL A 17 -6.91 15.03 10.40
C VAL A 17 -5.92 14.39 9.42
N TYR A 18 -4.98 13.60 9.90
CA TYR A 18 -4.02 12.89 9.07
C TYR A 18 -4.70 11.94 8.10
N GLU A 19 -5.66 11.16 8.58
CA GLU A 19 -6.39 10.24 7.72
C GLU A 19 -7.14 10.98 6.62
N LYS A 20 -7.73 12.11 6.95
CA LYS A 20 -8.47 12.89 5.98
C LYS A 20 -7.55 13.42 4.88
N GLU A 21 -6.42 13.98 5.24
CA GLU A 21 -5.44 14.45 4.27
C GLU A 21 -4.87 13.31 3.44
N PHE A 22 -4.55 12.21 4.09
CA PHE A 22 -4.02 11.02 3.44
C PHE A 22 -5.01 10.49 2.42
N ASN A 23 -6.28 10.36 2.81
CA ASN A 23 -7.32 9.88 1.92
C ASN A 23 -7.55 10.82 0.74
N ASN A 24 -7.45 12.14 0.97
CA ASN A 24 -7.56 13.11 -0.10
C ASN A 24 -6.42 12.97 -1.11
N ARG A 25 -5.20 12.75 -0.64
CA ARG A 25 -4.05 12.53 -1.53
C ARG A 25 -4.22 11.25 -2.33
N LEU A 26 -4.65 10.18 -1.68
CA LEU A 26 -4.89 8.91 -2.35
C LEU A 26 -5.95 9.06 -3.43
N ARG A 27 -7.01 9.82 -3.14
CA ARG A 27 -8.07 10.08 -4.12
C ARG A 27 -7.53 10.83 -5.32
N THR A 28 -6.67 11.81 -5.09
CA THR A 28 -6.02 12.57 -6.16
C THR A 28 -5.16 11.65 -7.04
N LEU A 29 -4.50 10.67 -6.44
CA LEU A 29 -3.68 9.70 -7.15
C LEU A 29 -4.49 8.55 -7.75
N GLY A 30 -5.78 8.47 -7.43
CA GLY A 30 -6.64 7.38 -7.89
C GLY A 30 -6.34 6.05 -7.22
N ILE A 31 -5.88 6.07 -5.97
CA ILE A 31 -5.49 4.88 -5.21
C ILE A 31 -6.31 4.81 -3.94
N THR A 32 -6.69 3.60 -3.53
CA THR A 32 -7.33 3.37 -2.24
C THR A 32 -6.27 3.17 -1.15
N ALA A 33 -6.68 3.29 0.12
CA ALA A 33 -5.77 3.04 1.24
C ALA A 33 -5.22 1.60 1.23
N SER A 34 -6.05 0.62 0.87
CA SER A 34 -5.61 -0.77 0.79
C SER A 34 -4.59 -0.99 -0.33
N GLN A 35 -4.79 -0.34 -1.48
CA GLN A 35 -3.85 -0.38 -2.58
C GLN A 35 -2.52 0.26 -2.18
N CYS A 36 -2.60 1.38 -1.46
CA CYS A 36 -1.42 2.06 -0.96
C CYS A 36 -0.64 1.16 0.01
N ALA A 37 -1.33 0.42 0.87
CA ALA A 37 -0.68 -0.50 1.80
C ALA A 37 0.13 -1.57 1.06
N VAL A 38 -0.40 -2.09 -0.05
CA VAL A 38 0.35 -3.06 -0.88
C VAL A 38 1.60 -2.42 -1.47
N LEU A 39 1.48 -1.21 -2.01
CA LEU A 39 2.62 -0.49 -2.56
C LEU A 39 3.67 -0.21 -1.51
N ASP A 40 3.26 0.23 -0.32
CA ASP A 40 4.19 0.49 0.78
C ASP A 40 4.94 -0.78 1.19
N TYR A 41 4.23 -1.90 1.25
CA TYR A 41 4.87 -3.18 1.55
C TYR A 41 5.94 -3.51 0.51
N LEU A 42 5.62 -3.32 -0.76
CA LEU A 42 6.58 -3.61 -1.83
C LEU A 42 7.79 -2.66 -1.81
N PHE A 43 7.57 -1.39 -1.49
CA PHE A 43 8.67 -0.43 -1.35
C PHE A 43 9.61 -0.79 -0.21
N ASP A 44 9.05 -1.24 0.91
CA ASP A 44 9.84 -1.55 2.10
C ASP A 44 10.44 -2.95 2.07
N CYS A 45 10.01 -3.80 1.14
CA CYS A 45 10.47 -5.17 1.07
C CYS A 45 11.86 -5.24 0.44
N GLU A 46 12.82 -5.83 1.17
CA GLU A 46 14.20 -5.98 0.69
C GLU A 46 14.39 -7.22 -0.18
N LYS A 47 13.39 -8.08 -0.28
CA LYS A 47 13.45 -9.26 -1.14
C LYS A 47 13.47 -8.84 -2.61
N GLU A 48 14.33 -9.46 -3.39
CA GLU A 48 14.35 -9.22 -4.83
C GLU A 48 13.11 -9.75 -5.51
N GLU A 49 12.58 -10.87 -5.01
CA GLU A 49 11.39 -11.50 -5.56
C GLU A 49 10.31 -11.55 -4.47
N VAL A 50 9.21 -10.87 -4.72
CA VAL A 50 8.06 -10.83 -3.81
C VAL A 50 6.88 -11.51 -4.47
N THR A 51 6.33 -12.51 -3.80
CA THR A 51 5.16 -13.24 -4.30
C THR A 51 3.89 -12.69 -3.65
N GLN A 52 2.74 -13.06 -4.21
CA GLN A 52 1.47 -12.72 -3.61
C GLN A 52 1.36 -13.26 -2.18
N ARG A 53 1.88 -14.46 -1.94
CA ARG A 53 1.85 -15.06 -0.61
C ARG A 53 2.63 -14.23 0.40
N ASP A 54 3.75 -13.65 -0.01
CA ASP A 54 4.52 -12.74 0.85
C ASP A 54 3.67 -11.54 1.26
N ILE A 55 2.94 -10.98 0.33
CA ILE A 55 2.06 -9.83 0.59
C ILE A 55 0.93 -10.23 1.53
N GLU A 56 0.31 -11.39 1.30
CA GLU A 56 -0.75 -11.88 2.18
C GLU A 56 -0.27 -12.00 3.63
N LYS A 57 0.91 -12.56 3.82
CA LYS A 57 1.49 -12.70 5.15
C LYS A 57 1.91 -11.37 5.74
N GLY A 58 2.56 -10.54 4.95
CA GLY A 58 3.07 -9.25 5.42
C GLY A 58 1.98 -8.29 5.84
N LEU A 59 0.86 -8.30 5.14
CA LEU A 59 -0.27 -7.43 5.43
C LEU A 59 -1.37 -8.12 6.21
N ASN A 60 -1.21 -9.41 6.50
CA ASN A 60 -2.23 -10.22 7.18
C ASN A 60 -3.57 -10.14 6.46
N LEU A 61 -3.55 -10.33 5.16
CA LEU A 61 -4.74 -10.32 4.31
C LEU A 61 -4.97 -11.69 3.68
N ARG A 62 -6.21 -11.95 3.32
CA ARG A 62 -6.59 -13.21 2.68
C ARG A 62 -6.32 -13.16 1.19
N ASN A 63 -6.14 -14.33 0.60
CA ASN A 63 -5.83 -14.47 -0.81
C ASN A 63 -6.82 -13.73 -1.73
N PRO A 64 -8.16 -13.87 -1.59
CA PRO A 64 -9.07 -13.16 -2.48
C PRO A 64 -8.93 -11.65 -2.43
N THR A 65 -8.67 -11.10 -1.22
CA THR A 65 -8.48 -9.67 -1.05
C THR A 65 -7.23 -9.20 -1.77
N VAL A 66 -6.12 -9.89 -1.59
CA VAL A 66 -4.85 -9.53 -2.24
C VAL A 66 -4.95 -9.70 -3.75
N THR A 67 -5.60 -10.76 -4.21
CA THR A 67 -5.82 -10.97 -5.65
C THR A 67 -6.54 -9.77 -6.27
N GLY A 68 -7.58 -9.27 -5.61
CA GLY A 68 -8.31 -8.10 -6.10
C GLY A 68 -7.48 -6.83 -6.08
N LEU A 69 -6.69 -6.64 -5.02
CA LEU A 69 -5.83 -5.45 -4.90
C LEU A 69 -4.74 -5.45 -5.99
N LEU A 70 -4.11 -6.60 -6.21
CA LEU A 70 -3.06 -6.72 -7.23
C LEU A 70 -3.63 -6.53 -8.63
N LYS A 71 -4.81 -7.06 -8.90
CA LYS A 71 -5.45 -6.87 -10.19
C LYS A 71 -5.68 -5.39 -10.48
N ARG A 72 -6.19 -4.65 -9.51
CA ARG A 72 -6.44 -3.21 -9.68
C ARG A 72 -5.16 -2.41 -9.84
N LEU A 73 -4.13 -2.76 -9.07
CA LEU A 73 -2.83 -2.09 -9.19
C LEU A 73 -2.19 -2.37 -10.55
N ASP A 74 -2.33 -3.59 -11.05
CA ASP A 74 -1.83 -3.95 -12.37
C ASP A 74 -2.56 -3.17 -13.46
N GLU A 75 -3.89 -3.09 -13.38
CA GLU A 75 -4.69 -2.32 -14.32
C GLU A 75 -4.31 -0.84 -14.33
N LYS A 76 -3.93 -0.31 -13.18
CA LYS A 76 -3.49 1.09 -13.06
C LYS A 76 -2.03 1.29 -13.45
N GLY A 77 -1.30 0.24 -13.71
CA GLY A 77 0.09 0.32 -14.15
C GLY A 77 1.10 0.52 -13.03
N TYR A 78 0.75 0.23 -11.79
CA TYR A 78 1.67 0.41 -10.66
C TYR A 78 2.52 -0.81 -10.38
N ILE A 79 2.06 -1.99 -10.76
CA ILE A 79 2.79 -3.23 -10.57
C ILE A 79 2.81 -4.05 -11.85
N LEU A 80 3.76 -4.99 -11.88
CA LEU A 80 3.88 -5.97 -12.95
C LEU A 80 3.98 -7.33 -12.29
N SER A 81 3.14 -8.27 -12.73
CA SER A 81 3.17 -9.65 -12.25
C SER A 81 3.85 -10.52 -13.31
N VAL A 82 4.89 -11.22 -12.91
CA VAL A 82 5.67 -12.07 -13.82
C VAL A 82 5.70 -13.49 -13.25
N PRO A 83 5.42 -14.53 -14.05
CA PRO A 83 5.52 -15.89 -13.56
C PRO A 83 6.92 -16.19 -13.03
N SER A 84 6.99 -16.90 -11.90
CA SER A 84 8.26 -17.27 -11.31
C SER A 84 8.97 -18.31 -12.18
N ASN A 85 10.29 -18.19 -12.31
CA ASN A 85 11.09 -19.16 -13.04
C ASN A 85 11.21 -20.48 -12.29
N THR A 86 11.09 -20.43 -10.96
CA THR A 86 11.29 -21.61 -10.12
C THR A 86 9.98 -22.35 -9.82
N ASP A 87 8.86 -21.62 -9.78
CA ASP A 87 7.54 -22.21 -9.50
C ASP A 87 6.50 -21.51 -10.35
N LYS A 88 6.01 -22.21 -11.38
CA LYS A 88 5.02 -21.66 -12.31
C LYS A 88 3.68 -21.33 -11.66
N ARG A 89 3.44 -21.81 -10.43
CA ARG A 89 2.23 -21.53 -9.69
C ARG A 89 2.29 -20.15 -9.01
N CYS A 90 3.50 -19.62 -8.85
CA CYS A 90 3.72 -18.34 -8.19
C CYS A 90 4.05 -17.27 -9.20
N LYS A 91 3.62 -16.06 -8.91
CA LYS A 91 3.98 -14.89 -9.69
C LYS A 91 4.79 -13.95 -8.80
N ASN A 92 5.85 -13.40 -9.37
CA ASN A 92 6.62 -12.36 -8.70
C ASN A 92 6.02 -11.02 -9.04
N ILE A 93 5.92 -10.16 -8.05
CA ILE A 93 5.29 -8.85 -8.15
C ILE A 93 6.39 -7.79 -8.13
N TYR A 94 6.41 -6.93 -9.13
CA TYR A 94 7.41 -5.87 -9.25
C TYR A 94 6.72 -4.51 -9.30
N LEU A 95 7.39 -3.49 -8.74
CA LEU A 95 6.94 -2.11 -8.86
C LEU A 95 7.37 -1.53 -10.21
N THR A 96 6.54 -0.68 -10.78
CA THR A 96 6.83 0.01 -12.02
C THR A 96 7.39 1.41 -11.73
N GLU A 97 7.92 2.08 -12.76
CA GLU A 97 8.36 3.47 -12.62
C GLU A 97 7.24 4.37 -12.13
N LYS A 98 6.02 4.13 -12.59
CA LYS A 98 4.86 4.90 -12.15
C LYS A 98 4.66 4.84 -10.64
N ALA A 99 4.89 3.66 -10.04
CA ALA A 99 4.81 3.49 -8.60
C ALA A 99 5.91 4.28 -7.89
N TYR A 100 7.12 4.24 -8.40
CA TYR A 100 8.23 5.01 -7.83
C TYR A 100 8.01 6.51 -7.94
N ASP A 101 7.38 6.97 -9.01
CA ASP A 101 7.04 8.39 -9.16
C ASP A 101 6.08 8.85 -8.06
N ILE A 102 5.09 8.03 -7.73
CA ILE A 102 4.18 8.32 -6.63
C ILE A 102 4.90 8.35 -5.29
N GLN A 103 5.82 7.42 -5.07
CA GLN A 103 6.61 7.40 -3.85
C GLN A 103 7.41 8.70 -3.68
N ARG A 104 8.03 9.17 -4.75
CA ARG A 104 8.78 10.42 -4.73
C ARG A 104 7.90 11.61 -4.37
N LEU A 105 6.70 11.66 -4.91
CA LEU A 105 5.74 12.71 -4.59
C LEU A 105 5.32 12.65 -3.12
N SER A 106 5.12 11.45 -2.59
CA SER A 106 4.78 11.26 -1.19
C SER A 106 5.89 11.75 -0.26
N LEU A 107 7.14 11.50 -0.61
CA LEU A 107 8.29 11.94 0.18
C LEU A 107 8.42 13.46 0.22
N ILE A 108 8.05 14.14 -0.85
CA ILE A 108 8.13 15.61 -0.91
C ILE A 108 7.12 16.26 0.04
N HIS A 109 6.04 15.57 0.36
CA HIS A 109 4.96 16.11 1.17
C HIS A 109 5.01 15.65 2.63
N ILE A 110 6.02 14.91 3.01
CA ILE A 110 6.29 14.56 4.39
C ILE A 110 7.25 15.57 4.96
#